data_e33ab05d39d6ff74e335dff1704e293d
#
_entry.id   e33ab05d39d6ff74e335dff1704e293d
#
_cell.length_a   1.000
_cell.length_b   1.000
_cell.length_c   1.000
_cell.angle_alpha   90.00
_cell.angle_beta   90.00
_cell.angle_gamma   90.00
#
_symmetry.space_group_name_H-M   'P 1'
#
loop_
_entity.id
_entity.type
_entity.pdbx_description
1 polymer ?
#
loop_
_entity_poly.entity_id
_entity_poly.type
_entity_poly.pdbx_seq_one_letter_code
_entity_poly.pdbx_strand_id
1 'polypeptide(L)'
;DRFYNIFNIDTGKEIGTFCYRGSGPGEVAALGPIFHFFKEKGDLKTLLFAPNEEKLFIWNITQSIKRDTTVMDKQISYPWREENGGAPYYLMFLKDENTLITELQSFPLNDKEATLPAYQKRTLDTNKLLKSFSSYKKSIRNDEASILPESFFYSNDAIKPDGTKVVQAMVHLAQLNILDLET
;
A
#
# COMPACT_ATOMS: atom_id res chain seq x y z
N ASP A 1 -19.55 -9.87 -9.35
CA ASP A 1 -18.49 -8.97 -9.83
C ASP A 1 -17.12 -9.46 -9.38
N ARG A 2 -16.09 -9.17 -10.19
CA ARG A 2 -14.68 -9.52 -9.92
C ARG A 2 -13.83 -8.26 -10.01
N PHE A 3 -12.75 -8.21 -9.22
CA PHE A 3 -11.91 -7.01 -9.16
C PHE A 3 -10.84 -6.95 -10.23
N TYR A 4 -10.28 -8.10 -10.65
CA TYR A 4 -9.13 -8.14 -11.53
C TYR A 4 -9.35 -9.06 -12.73
N ASN A 5 -9.05 -8.54 -13.92
CA ASN A 5 -8.98 -9.28 -15.16
C ASN A 5 -7.52 -9.39 -15.59
N ILE A 6 -7.08 -10.56 -15.97
CA ILE A 6 -5.73 -10.82 -16.46
C ILE A 6 -5.81 -11.12 -17.95
N PHE A 7 -4.97 -10.43 -18.72
CA PHE A 7 -4.87 -10.58 -20.16
C PHE A 7 -3.46 -11.01 -20.58
N ASN A 8 -3.37 -11.79 -21.64
CA ASN A 8 -2.10 -12.04 -22.31
C ASN A 8 -1.77 -10.81 -23.16
N ILE A 9 -0.60 -10.19 -22.90
CA ILE A 9 -0.22 -8.94 -23.54
C ILE A 9 0.06 -9.09 -25.05
N ASP A 10 0.53 -10.27 -25.48
CA ASP A 10 0.90 -10.53 -26.88
C ASP A 10 -0.33 -10.79 -27.75
N THR A 11 -1.36 -11.45 -27.17
CA THR A 11 -2.53 -11.88 -27.92
C THR A 11 -3.78 -11.07 -27.62
N GLY A 12 -3.78 -10.26 -26.56
CA GLY A 12 -4.93 -9.53 -26.04
C GLY A 12 -6.04 -10.42 -25.48
N LYS A 13 -5.83 -11.72 -25.39
CA LYS A 13 -6.84 -12.66 -24.88
C LYS A 13 -6.91 -12.62 -23.36
N GLU A 14 -8.11 -12.66 -22.83
CA GLU A 14 -8.34 -12.84 -21.40
C GLU A 14 -7.84 -14.22 -20.95
N ILE A 15 -7.08 -14.22 -19.86
CA ILE A 15 -6.59 -15.43 -19.20
C ILE A 15 -7.56 -15.85 -18.11
N GLY A 16 -8.14 -14.87 -17.38
CA GLY A 16 -9.12 -15.12 -16.35
C GLY A 16 -9.45 -13.89 -15.51
N THR A 17 -10.47 -14.02 -14.67
CA THR A 17 -10.95 -12.98 -13.76
C THR A 17 -10.96 -13.49 -12.33
N PHE A 18 -10.43 -12.69 -11.40
CA PHE A 18 -10.12 -13.12 -10.05
C PHE A 18 -10.55 -12.10 -9.00
N CYS A 19 -10.54 -12.53 -7.73
CA CYS A 19 -10.91 -11.75 -6.55
C CYS A 19 -12.36 -11.30 -6.61
N TYR A 20 -13.23 -12.14 -6.08
CA TYR A 20 -14.67 -11.91 -6.11
C TYR A 20 -15.09 -10.83 -5.13
N ARG A 21 -16.02 -9.99 -5.58
CA ARG A 21 -16.70 -9.02 -4.72
C ARG A 21 -17.88 -9.67 -4.02
N GLY A 22 -17.92 -9.57 -2.70
CA GLY A 22 -19.01 -10.08 -1.89
C GLY A 22 -18.67 -10.17 -0.42
N SER A 23 -19.46 -10.93 0.31
CA SER A 23 -19.30 -11.20 1.75
C SER A 23 -19.21 -12.68 2.09
N GLY A 24 -19.12 -13.54 1.07
CA GLY A 24 -18.97 -14.98 1.23
C GLY A 24 -17.51 -15.40 1.53
N PRO A 25 -17.28 -16.69 1.81
CA PRO A 25 -15.94 -17.21 2.01
C PRO A 25 -15.04 -16.96 0.77
N GLY A 26 -13.90 -16.27 0.97
CA GLY A 26 -12.99 -15.92 -0.11
C GLY A 26 -13.41 -14.71 -0.95
N GLU A 27 -14.50 -14.05 -0.61
CA GLU A 27 -14.93 -12.79 -1.19
C GLU A 27 -14.49 -11.61 -0.32
N VAL A 28 -14.41 -10.42 -0.92
CA VAL A 28 -14.09 -9.16 -0.23
C VAL A 28 -15.01 -8.06 -0.70
N ALA A 29 -15.43 -7.18 0.20
CA ALA A 29 -16.37 -6.10 -0.12
C ALA A 29 -15.71 -5.02 -0.99
N ALA A 30 -14.45 -4.71 -0.72
CA ALA A 30 -13.66 -3.74 -1.47
C ALA A 30 -12.18 -4.12 -1.45
N LEU A 31 -11.47 -3.82 -2.54
CA LEU A 31 -10.02 -3.92 -2.61
C LEU A 31 -9.43 -2.57 -3.00
N GLY A 32 -8.34 -2.22 -2.34
CA GLY A 32 -7.48 -1.11 -2.73
C GLY A 32 -6.70 -1.42 -4.02
N PRO A 33 -5.95 -0.44 -4.53
CA PRO A 33 -5.10 -0.65 -5.71
C PRO A 33 -4.00 -1.67 -5.42
N ILE A 34 -3.49 -2.29 -6.49
CA ILE A 34 -2.28 -3.11 -6.40
C ILE A 34 -1.08 -2.17 -6.38
N PHE A 35 -0.25 -2.30 -5.36
CA PHE A 35 0.92 -1.44 -5.18
C PHE A 35 2.23 -2.09 -5.63
N HIS A 36 2.35 -3.42 -5.47
CA HIS A 36 3.62 -4.10 -5.67
C HIS A 36 3.44 -5.56 -6.07
N PHE A 37 4.22 -5.99 -7.06
CA PHE A 37 4.33 -7.38 -7.46
C PHE A 37 5.69 -7.94 -7.03
N PHE A 38 5.70 -9.17 -6.56
CA PHE A 38 6.92 -9.86 -6.17
C PHE A 38 6.89 -11.34 -6.57
N LYS A 39 8.06 -11.96 -6.61
CA LYS A 39 8.17 -13.40 -6.85
C LYS A 39 8.62 -14.14 -5.60
N GLU A 40 7.92 -15.21 -5.26
CA GLU A 40 8.29 -16.10 -4.19
C GLU A 40 8.16 -17.54 -4.67
N LYS A 41 9.25 -18.32 -4.54
CA LYS A 41 9.31 -19.73 -5.00
C LYS A 41 8.87 -19.94 -6.45
N GLY A 42 9.12 -18.96 -7.31
CA GLY A 42 8.75 -18.99 -8.72
C GLY A 42 7.34 -18.51 -9.06
N ASP A 43 6.48 -18.33 -8.08
CA ASP A 43 5.13 -17.78 -8.27
C ASP A 43 5.12 -16.26 -8.22
N LEU A 44 4.37 -15.63 -9.12
CA LEU A 44 4.07 -14.19 -9.09
C LEU A 44 2.96 -13.94 -8.09
N LYS A 45 3.20 -13.01 -7.18
CA LYS A 45 2.28 -12.63 -6.10
C LYS A 45 2.15 -11.12 -5.98
N THR A 46 1.11 -10.68 -5.28
CA THR A 46 0.94 -9.27 -4.90
C THR A 46 0.25 -9.14 -3.55
N LEU A 47 0.42 -7.98 -2.93
CA LEU A 47 -0.36 -7.57 -1.77
C LEU A 47 -1.68 -6.94 -2.21
N LEU A 48 -2.76 -7.31 -1.56
CA LEU A 48 -4.06 -6.68 -1.68
C LEU A 48 -4.48 -6.14 -0.31
N PHE A 49 -4.98 -4.92 -0.31
CA PHE A 49 -5.55 -4.29 0.87
C PHE A 49 -7.07 -4.28 0.79
N ALA A 50 -7.72 -4.87 1.79
CA ALA A 50 -9.16 -4.86 1.96
C ALA A 50 -9.54 -3.92 3.12
N PRO A 51 -9.86 -2.65 2.82
CA PRO A 51 -10.03 -1.62 3.85
C PRO A 51 -11.22 -1.87 4.79
N ASN A 52 -12.30 -2.45 4.27
CA ASN A 52 -13.50 -2.68 5.06
C ASN A 52 -13.33 -3.81 6.08
N GLU A 53 -12.58 -4.82 5.71
CA GLU A 53 -12.27 -5.98 6.54
C GLU A 53 -11.03 -5.78 7.41
N GLU A 54 -10.33 -4.67 7.24
CA GLU A 54 -9.03 -4.38 7.88
C GLU A 54 -8.03 -5.53 7.71
N LYS A 55 -7.87 -5.96 6.45
CA LYS A 55 -7.04 -7.11 6.10
C LYS A 55 -6.09 -6.82 4.95
N LEU A 56 -4.96 -7.50 5.00
CA LEU A 56 -4.06 -7.68 3.87
C LEU A 56 -4.15 -9.13 3.40
N PHE A 57 -4.07 -9.31 2.08
CA PHE A 57 -3.97 -10.62 1.46
C PHE A 57 -2.69 -10.71 0.62
N ILE A 58 -2.06 -11.86 0.64
CA ILE A 58 -1.07 -12.23 -0.37
C ILE A 58 -1.79 -13.04 -1.44
N TRP A 59 -2.09 -12.41 -2.57
CA TRP A 59 -2.70 -13.05 -3.72
C TRP A 59 -1.63 -13.73 -4.57
N ASN A 60 -1.79 -15.04 -4.79
CA ASN A 60 -0.94 -15.84 -5.66
C ASN A 60 -1.53 -15.86 -7.06
N ILE A 61 -1.05 -14.97 -7.91
CA ILE A 61 -1.53 -14.81 -9.29
C ILE A 61 -1.22 -16.06 -10.12
N THR A 62 0.01 -16.59 -10.00
CA THR A 62 0.41 -17.78 -10.75
C THR A 62 -0.47 -19.00 -10.44
N GLN A 63 -0.74 -19.26 -9.17
CA GLN A 63 -1.59 -20.39 -8.79
C GLN A 63 -3.06 -20.13 -9.13
N SER A 64 -3.50 -18.87 -9.08
CA SER A 64 -4.87 -18.51 -9.48
C SER A 64 -5.12 -18.82 -10.96
N ILE A 65 -4.18 -18.45 -11.83
CA ILE A 65 -4.26 -18.76 -13.26
C ILE A 65 -4.26 -20.28 -13.49
N LYS A 66 -3.36 -21.02 -12.83
CA LYS A 66 -3.24 -22.49 -12.98
C LYS A 66 -4.50 -23.25 -12.56
N ARG A 67 -5.21 -22.73 -11.54
CA ARG A 67 -6.37 -23.41 -10.94
C ARG A 67 -7.71 -22.84 -11.39
N ASP A 68 -7.68 -21.78 -12.21
CA ASP A 68 -8.87 -21.02 -12.63
C ASP A 68 -9.74 -20.57 -11.44
N THR A 69 -9.09 -20.19 -10.34
CA THR A 69 -9.75 -19.70 -9.12
C THR A 69 -8.84 -18.78 -8.33
N THR A 70 -9.40 -17.88 -7.51
CA THR A 70 -8.60 -17.01 -6.66
C THR A 70 -7.88 -17.81 -5.58
N VAL A 71 -6.56 -17.69 -5.52
CA VAL A 71 -5.70 -18.34 -4.52
C VAL A 71 -5.04 -17.27 -3.65
N MET A 72 -5.47 -17.20 -2.39
CA MET A 72 -4.86 -16.35 -1.38
C MET A 72 -3.92 -17.21 -0.53
N ASP A 73 -2.62 -16.94 -0.59
CA ASP A 73 -1.62 -17.70 0.19
C ASP A 73 -1.65 -17.30 1.68
N LYS A 74 -1.98 -16.04 1.96
CA LYS A 74 -1.98 -15.51 3.32
C LYS A 74 -3.07 -14.46 3.49
N GLN A 75 -3.69 -14.43 4.67
CA GLN A 75 -4.58 -13.38 5.15
C GLN A 75 -4.04 -12.88 6.47
N ILE A 76 -3.94 -11.55 6.61
CA ILE A 76 -3.28 -10.90 7.74
C ILE A 76 -4.21 -9.81 8.25
N SER A 77 -4.37 -9.71 9.57
CA SER A 77 -5.07 -8.60 10.21
C SER A 77 -4.26 -7.30 10.03
N TYR A 78 -4.94 -6.25 9.61
CA TYR A 78 -4.34 -4.94 9.42
C TYR A 78 -5.28 -3.83 9.93
N PRO A 79 -5.38 -3.65 11.26
CA PRO A 79 -6.30 -2.71 11.91
C PRO A 79 -5.83 -1.27 11.72
N TRP A 80 -6.01 -0.75 10.53
CA TRP A 80 -5.51 0.55 10.13
C TRP A 80 -6.23 1.73 10.79
N ARG A 81 -7.50 1.55 11.17
CA ARG A 81 -8.30 2.61 11.78
C ARG A 81 -7.84 2.96 13.18
N GLU A 82 -7.52 1.95 13.98
CA GLU A 82 -7.24 2.12 15.41
C GLU A 82 -5.73 2.12 15.70
N GLU A 83 -4.97 1.24 15.08
CA GLU A 83 -3.58 0.98 15.47
C GLU A 83 -2.54 1.63 14.55
N ASN A 84 -2.87 1.85 13.28
CA ASN A 84 -1.88 2.26 12.29
C ASN A 84 -1.84 3.76 12.04
N GLY A 85 -2.81 4.52 12.53
CA GLY A 85 -2.86 5.98 12.38
C GLY A 85 -3.23 6.46 10.98
N GLY A 86 -3.66 5.55 10.08
CA GLY A 86 -4.11 5.88 8.72
C GLY A 86 -4.13 4.70 7.77
N ALA A 87 -4.85 4.86 6.67
CA ALA A 87 -4.89 3.86 5.61
C ALA A 87 -3.63 3.89 4.75
N PRO A 88 -3.13 2.76 4.25
CA PRO A 88 -2.14 2.76 3.17
C PRO A 88 -2.76 3.38 1.92
N TYR A 89 -2.10 4.38 1.35
CA TYR A 89 -2.71 5.18 0.29
C TYR A 89 -1.99 5.04 -1.06
N TYR A 90 -0.72 5.42 -1.15
CA TYR A 90 0.01 5.42 -2.41
C TYR A 90 1.10 4.35 -2.50
N LEU A 91 1.57 3.86 -1.38
CA LEU A 91 2.64 2.88 -1.33
C LEU A 91 2.35 1.77 -0.35
N MET A 92 2.44 0.54 -0.83
CA MET A 92 2.52 -0.66 -0.01
C MET A 92 3.53 -1.60 -0.65
N PHE A 93 4.60 -1.91 0.06
CA PHE A 93 5.74 -2.67 -0.44
C PHE A 93 6.18 -3.73 0.57
N LEU A 94 6.30 -4.96 0.10
CA LEU A 94 6.87 -6.05 0.86
C LEU A 94 8.38 -6.11 0.60
N LYS A 95 9.16 -5.68 1.58
CA LYS A 95 10.63 -5.65 1.49
C LYS A 95 11.24 -7.05 1.53
N ASP A 96 10.69 -7.90 2.38
CA ASP A 96 11.06 -9.28 2.60
C ASP A 96 9.84 -10.08 3.07
N GLU A 97 10.01 -11.34 3.43
CA GLU A 97 8.91 -12.23 3.82
C GLU A 97 8.05 -11.69 4.99
N ASN A 98 8.59 -10.79 5.81
CA ASN A 98 7.88 -10.29 7.00
C ASN A 98 8.01 -8.77 7.24
N THR A 99 8.56 -8.00 6.31
CA THR A 99 8.73 -6.56 6.46
C THR A 99 7.90 -5.80 5.45
N LEU A 100 6.85 -5.12 5.94
CA LEU A 100 5.96 -4.27 5.15
C LEU A 100 6.39 -2.80 5.30
N ILE A 101 6.46 -2.09 4.18
CA ILE A 101 6.63 -0.64 4.12
C ILE A 101 5.36 -0.06 3.52
N THR A 102 4.77 0.91 4.22
CA THR A 102 3.55 1.59 3.76
C THR A 102 3.71 3.09 3.86
N GLU A 103 3.16 3.81 2.91
CA GLU A 103 2.83 5.21 3.07
C GLU A 103 1.42 5.31 3.62
N LEU A 104 1.25 6.06 4.71
CA LEU A 104 -0.03 6.27 5.34
C LEU A 104 -0.54 7.67 5.04
N GLN A 105 -1.75 7.77 4.57
CA GLN A 105 -2.48 9.02 4.57
C GLN A 105 -3.37 9.05 5.81
N SER A 106 -3.15 10.05 6.67
CA SER A 106 -4.13 10.38 7.69
C SER A 106 -5.27 11.16 7.03
N PHE A 107 -6.48 10.69 7.23
CA PHE A 107 -7.67 11.48 6.92
C PHE A 107 -8.04 12.25 8.19
N PRO A 108 -7.88 13.58 8.23
CA PRO A 108 -8.33 14.36 9.38
C PRO A 108 -9.86 14.31 9.41
N LEU A 109 -10.40 13.40 10.17
CA LEU A 109 -11.81 13.40 10.54
C LEU A 109 -12.01 14.45 11.65
N ASN A 110 -11.79 15.72 11.41
CA ASN A 110 -12.09 16.86 12.31
C ASN A 110 -10.99 17.42 13.21
N ASP A 111 -9.71 17.11 13.05
CA ASP A 111 -8.70 17.71 13.92
C ASP A 111 -7.76 18.70 13.20
N LYS A 112 -7.46 19.80 13.92
CA LYS A 112 -6.58 20.88 13.50
C LYS A 112 -5.10 20.49 13.33
N GLU A 113 -4.76 19.26 13.65
CA GLU A 113 -3.45 18.67 13.47
C GLU A 113 -3.45 17.67 12.31
N ALA A 114 -3.49 18.19 11.08
CA ALA A 114 -3.23 17.34 9.92
C ALA A 114 -1.87 16.67 10.09
N THR A 115 -1.85 15.37 10.29
CA THR A 115 -0.61 14.61 10.29
C THR A 115 -0.13 14.47 8.85
N LEU A 116 1.11 14.87 8.61
CA LEU A 116 1.73 14.72 7.29
C LEU A 116 1.85 13.25 6.91
N PRO A 117 1.84 12.92 5.62
CA PRO A 117 2.10 11.58 5.16
C PRO A 117 3.33 11.01 5.84
N ALA A 118 3.21 9.84 6.42
CA ALA A 118 4.30 9.16 7.10
C ALA A 118 4.48 7.77 6.48
N TYR A 119 5.73 7.40 6.29
CA TYR A 119 6.06 6.02 5.96
C TYR A 119 6.19 5.23 7.26
N GLN A 120 5.70 4.02 7.23
CA GLN A 120 5.85 3.07 8.32
C GLN A 120 6.46 1.78 7.82
N LYS A 121 7.37 1.26 8.63
CA LYS A 121 7.92 -0.08 8.51
C LYS A 121 7.31 -0.94 9.59
N ARG A 122 6.66 -2.04 9.20
CA ARG A 122 5.94 -2.94 10.11
C ARG A 122 6.29 -4.39 9.84
N THR A 123 6.12 -5.25 10.85
CA THR A 123 6.10 -6.69 10.60
C THR A 123 4.79 -7.07 9.94
N LEU A 124 4.86 -7.97 8.97
CA LEU A 124 3.69 -8.40 8.21
C LEU A 124 2.77 -9.33 9.04
N ASP A 125 3.36 -10.21 9.84
CA ASP A 125 2.65 -11.25 10.59
C ASP A 125 1.92 -10.72 11.84
N THR A 126 2.52 -9.77 12.55
CA THR A 126 2.01 -9.22 13.81
C THR A 126 1.58 -7.77 13.72
N ASN A 127 1.72 -7.14 12.54
CA ASN A 127 1.47 -5.71 12.32
C ASN A 127 2.23 -4.78 13.28
N LYS A 128 3.32 -5.27 13.90
CA LYS A 128 4.09 -4.48 14.85
C LYS A 128 4.83 -3.35 14.14
N LEU A 129 4.67 -2.11 14.63
CA LEU A 129 5.44 -0.97 14.14
C LEU A 129 6.92 -1.15 14.50
N LEU A 130 7.79 -1.15 13.49
CA LEU A 130 9.23 -1.21 13.62
C LEU A 130 9.84 0.19 13.60
N LYS A 131 9.38 1.04 12.65
CA LYS A 131 9.87 2.39 12.49
C LYS A 131 8.84 3.25 11.77
N SER A 132 8.82 4.54 12.10
CA SER A 132 8.04 5.55 11.40
C SER A 132 8.98 6.62 10.84
N PHE A 133 8.70 7.05 9.61
CA PHE A 133 9.46 8.08 8.91
C PHE A 133 8.51 9.22 8.55
N SER A 134 8.88 10.45 8.91
CA SER A 134 8.14 11.62 8.45
C SER A 134 8.76 12.14 7.17
N SER A 135 7.93 12.34 6.16
CA SER A 135 8.39 12.86 4.86
C SER A 135 8.69 14.36 4.87
N TYR A 136 8.19 15.11 5.86
CA TYR A 136 8.35 16.57 5.90
C TYR A 136 8.94 17.03 7.21
N LYS A 137 9.89 17.98 7.13
CA LYS A 137 10.42 18.66 8.32
C LYS A 137 9.35 19.60 8.89
N LYS A 138 9.16 19.57 10.20
CA LYS A 138 8.26 20.50 10.93
C LYS A 138 8.49 21.98 10.60
N SER A 139 9.68 22.35 10.12
CA SER A 139 10.05 23.74 9.78
C SER A 139 9.25 24.36 8.63
N ILE A 140 8.54 23.59 7.83
CA ILE A 140 7.65 24.12 6.78
C ILE A 140 6.30 24.57 7.37
N ARG A 141 5.99 24.18 8.62
CA ARG A 141 4.74 24.49 9.31
C ARG A 141 4.78 25.67 10.27
N ASN A 142 5.92 26.32 10.46
CA ASN A 142 6.07 27.28 11.56
C ASN A 142 5.58 28.70 11.28
N ASP A 143 5.06 28.98 10.09
CA ASP A 143 4.54 30.30 9.82
C ASP A 143 3.01 30.30 9.89
N GLU A 144 2.50 31.10 10.80
CA GLU A 144 1.06 31.31 11.09
C GLU A 144 0.23 31.70 9.85
N ALA A 145 0.84 31.91 8.70
CA ALA A 145 0.21 32.50 7.53
C ALA A 145 -0.24 31.55 6.44
N SER A 146 0.15 30.29 6.44
CA SER A 146 -0.24 29.42 5.35
C SER A 146 -0.40 27.96 5.79
N ILE A 147 -1.60 27.62 6.19
CA ILE A 147 -2.04 26.23 6.18
C ILE A 147 -2.19 25.85 4.71
N LEU A 148 -1.11 25.36 4.08
CA LEU A 148 -1.23 24.76 2.78
C LEU A 148 -2.14 23.54 2.91
N PRO A 149 -3.17 23.40 2.06
CA PRO A 149 -4.01 22.22 2.06
C PRO A 149 -3.13 20.96 1.94
N GLU A 150 -3.51 19.87 2.58
CA GLU A 150 -2.78 18.58 2.48
C GLU A 150 -2.50 18.15 1.04
N SER A 151 -3.41 18.51 0.12
CA SER A 151 -3.25 18.28 -1.30
C SER A 151 -1.97 18.86 -1.92
N PHE A 152 -1.35 19.87 -1.30
CA PHE A 152 -0.07 20.39 -1.76
C PHE A 152 1.11 19.44 -1.51
N PHE A 153 0.95 18.52 -0.56
CA PHE A 153 1.98 17.55 -0.19
C PHE A 153 1.82 16.19 -0.87
N TYR A 154 0.89 16.06 -1.82
CA TYR A 154 0.78 14.84 -2.61
C TYR A 154 2.04 14.60 -3.41
N SER A 155 2.48 13.37 -3.40
CA SER A 155 3.62 12.90 -4.17
C SER A 155 3.28 11.66 -4.98
N ASN A 156 4.03 11.45 -6.06
CA ASN A 156 4.13 10.17 -6.72
C ASN A 156 5.40 9.49 -6.21
N ASP A 157 5.24 8.35 -5.61
CA ASP A 157 6.30 7.67 -4.91
C ASP A 157 6.77 6.44 -5.64
N ALA A 158 8.07 6.23 -5.61
CA ALA A 158 8.69 5.01 -6.09
C ALA A 158 9.66 4.47 -5.05
N ILE A 159 9.58 3.18 -4.80
CA ILE A 159 10.50 2.49 -3.90
C ILE A 159 11.58 1.78 -4.70
N LYS A 160 12.83 1.88 -4.22
CA LYS A 160 13.92 1.08 -4.77
C LYS A 160 13.62 -0.41 -4.59
N PRO A 161 13.91 -1.28 -5.58
CA PRO A 161 13.55 -2.70 -5.52
C PRO A 161 14.04 -3.47 -4.29
N ASP A 162 15.10 -3.01 -3.63
CA ASP A 162 15.62 -3.58 -2.38
C ASP A 162 14.93 -3.02 -1.12
N GLY A 163 13.97 -2.11 -1.26
CA GLY A 163 13.23 -1.52 -0.15
C GLY A 163 14.05 -0.61 0.77
N THR A 164 15.23 -0.13 0.33
CA THR A 164 16.09 0.71 1.17
C THR A 164 15.79 2.19 1.05
N LYS A 165 15.23 2.63 -0.08
CA LYS A 165 14.96 4.05 -0.35
C LYS A 165 13.60 4.26 -1.00
N VAL A 166 12.97 5.40 -0.68
CA VAL A 166 11.80 5.93 -1.39
C VAL A 166 12.18 7.24 -2.04
N VAL A 167 11.74 7.42 -3.28
CA VAL A 167 11.78 8.70 -3.99
C VAL A 167 10.37 9.25 -4.02
N GLN A 168 10.22 10.49 -3.58
CA GLN A 168 8.96 11.24 -3.64
C GLN A 168 9.09 12.35 -4.68
N ALA A 169 8.28 12.32 -5.71
CA ALA A 169 8.12 13.43 -6.64
C ALA A 169 6.87 14.22 -6.23
N MET A 170 7.07 15.40 -5.64
CA MET A 170 5.97 16.24 -5.17
C MET A 170 5.15 16.77 -6.35
N VAL A 171 3.82 16.59 -6.28
CA VAL A 171 2.93 16.93 -7.40
C VAL A 171 2.81 18.44 -7.59
N HIS A 172 2.74 19.20 -6.49
CA HIS A 172 2.53 20.65 -6.52
C HIS A 172 3.77 21.48 -6.18
N LEU A 173 4.86 20.83 -5.84
CA LEU A 173 6.12 21.49 -5.51
C LEU A 173 7.19 20.96 -6.48
N ALA A 174 8.04 21.86 -6.99
CA ALA A 174 9.18 21.47 -7.80
C ALA A 174 10.28 20.84 -6.92
N GLN A 175 9.93 19.75 -6.23
CA GLN A 175 10.77 19.09 -5.24
C GLN A 175 10.78 17.58 -5.44
N LEU A 176 11.96 17.02 -5.32
CA LEU A 176 12.20 15.58 -5.28
C LEU A 176 12.90 15.26 -3.96
N ASN A 177 12.31 14.38 -3.17
CA ASN A 177 12.88 13.90 -1.93
C ASN A 177 13.38 12.46 -2.10
N ILE A 178 14.50 12.16 -1.48
CA ILE A 178 14.99 10.77 -1.36
C ILE A 178 15.06 10.46 0.13
N LEU A 179 14.25 9.51 0.56
CA LEU A 179 14.19 9.05 1.94
C LEU A 179 14.95 7.74 2.06
N ASP A 180 15.84 7.67 3.02
CA ASP A 180 16.50 6.43 3.41
C ASP A 180 15.63 5.71 4.46
N LEU A 181 15.25 4.47 4.17
CA LEU A 181 14.39 3.67 5.03
C LEU A 181 15.16 2.77 6.00
N GLU A 182 16.50 2.83 5.99
CA GLU A 182 17.37 2.06 6.88
C GLU A 182 17.87 2.89 8.06
N THR A 183 18.10 4.18 7.84
CA THR A 183 18.55 5.13 8.88
C THR A 183 17.39 5.89 9.51
#